data_3665f2b1c1d72db73606dca07a81ca90
#
_entry.id   3665f2b1c1d72db73606dca07a81ca90
#
_cell.length_a   1.000
_cell.length_b   1.000
_cell.length_c   1.000
_cell.angle_alpha   90.00
_cell.angle_beta   90.00
_cell.angle_gamma   90.00
#
_symmetry.space_group_name_H-M   'P 1'
#
loop_
_entity.id
_entity.type
_entity.pdbx_description
1 polymer ?
#
loop_
_entity_poly.entity_id
_entity_poly.type
_entity_poly.pdbx_seq_one_letter_code
_entity_poly.pdbx_strand_id
1 'polypeptide(L)'
;MFGAETILMNRCRTKELFEDTVKLINDFKEYFLSHGEPVGENPSPGNKAGGISTLEDKALGCTQKCGTSYVEGVLPYGERLKVKGLNLLSAPGNDLVAATALASCGCHMVLFTTGRGTPFGTYVPTMKISTNSTLAKNKPGWIDFNAGVIVENEPMEKTCE
;
A
#
# COMPACT_ATOMS: atom_id res chain seq x y z
N MET A 1 4.87 3.99 -5.06
CA MET A 1 5.67 3.09 -5.92
C MET A 1 6.93 3.78 -6.47
N PHE A 2 7.02 5.09 -6.45
CA PHE A 2 8.14 5.86 -7.04
C PHE A 2 9.48 5.51 -6.40
N GLY A 3 10.47 5.15 -7.23
CA GLY A 3 11.78 4.68 -6.80
C GLY A 3 11.89 3.17 -6.57
N ALA A 4 10.78 2.44 -6.50
CA ALA A 4 10.71 0.99 -6.36
C ALA A 4 9.79 0.32 -7.40
N GLU A 5 9.34 1.07 -8.38
CA GLU A 5 8.42 0.63 -9.43
C GLU A 5 8.95 -0.54 -10.26
N THR A 6 10.25 -0.60 -10.47
CA THR A 6 10.90 -1.67 -11.26
C THR A 6 10.65 -3.06 -10.70
N ILE A 7 10.44 -3.18 -9.38
CA ILE A 7 10.11 -4.45 -8.74
C ILE A 7 8.77 -5.00 -9.27
N LEU A 8 7.77 -4.15 -9.43
CA LEU A 8 6.47 -4.53 -9.98
C LEU A 8 6.52 -4.69 -11.49
N MET A 9 7.22 -3.78 -12.19
CA MET A 9 7.40 -3.83 -13.63
C MET A 9 8.04 -5.15 -14.09
N ASN A 10 9.07 -5.63 -13.37
CA ASN A 10 9.73 -6.92 -13.63
C ASN A 10 8.85 -8.14 -13.35
N ARG A 11 7.69 -7.94 -12.71
CA ARG A 11 6.74 -8.99 -12.37
C ARG A 11 5.46 -8.93 -13.21
N CYS A 12 5.40 -8.07 -14.22
CA CYS A 12 4.30 -8.04 -15.17
C CYS A 12 4.33 -9.29 -16.03
N ARG A 13 3.17 -9.95 -16.16
CA ARG A 13 3.03 -11.23 -16.87
C ARG A 13 3.19 -11.06 -18.38
N THR A 14 2.81 -9.90 -18.93
CA THR A 14 2.86 -9.58 -20.33
C THR A 14 3.49 -8.20 -20.57
N LYS A 15 3.86 -7.94 -21.84
CA LYS A 15 4.38 -6.64 -22.24
C LYS A 15 3.33 -5.53 -22.08
N GLU A 16 2.09 -5.82 -22.37
CA GLU A 16 0.97 -4.89 -22.22
C GLU A 16 0.82 -4.46 -20.75
N LEU A 17 0.84 -5.41 -19.80
CA LEU A 17 0.79 -5.11 -18.36
C LEU A 17 1.99 -4.29 -17.89
N PHE A 18 3.17 -4.51 -18.48
CA PHE A 18 4.35 -3.68 -18.23
C PHE A 18 4.11 -2.24 -18.70
N GLU A 19 3.62 -2.06 -19.93
CA GLU A 19 3.32 -0.74 -20.49
C GLU A 19 2.23 -0.01 -19.69
N ASP A 20 1.17 -0.72 -19.30
CA ASP A 20 0.11 -0.20 -18.43
C ASP A 20 0.63 0.19 -17.04
N THR A 21 1.55 -0.58 -16.47
CA THR A 21 2.18 -0.25 -15.19
C THR A 21 3.03 1.02 -15.29
N VAL A 22 3.82 1.15 -16.36
CA VAL A 22 4.60 2.37 -16.65
C VAL A 22 3.67 3.57 -16.80
N LYS A 23 2.59 3.40 -17.57
CA LYS A 23 1.59 4.45 -17.77
C LYS A 23 0.93 4.86 -16.46
N LEU A 24 0.48 3.90 -15.64
CA LEU A 24 -0.12 4.15 -14.32
C LEU A 24 0.75 5.06 -13.45
N ILE A 25 2.05 4.81 -13.42
CA ILE A 25 3.01 5.55 -12.61
C ILE A 25 3.24 6.94 -13.19
N ASN A 26 3.41 7.05 -14.50
CA ASN A 26 3.67 8.31 -15.16
C ASN A 26 2.45 9.23 -15.15
N ASP A 27 1.26 8.71 -15.40
CA ASP A 27 0.01 9.49 -15.32
C ASP A 27 -0.16 10.12 -13.92
N PHE A 28 0.22 9.42 -12.86
CA PHE A 28 0.15 9.95 -11.51
C PHE A 28 1.18 11.08 -11.28
N LYS A 29 2.40 10.96 -11.82
CA LYS A 29 3.41 12.02 -11.78
C LYS A 29 2.95 13.25 -12.56
N GLU A 30 2.44 13.04 -13.76
CA GLU A 30 1.93 14.11 -14.64
C GLU A 30 0.74 14.84 -14.03
N TYR A 31 -0.14 14.13 -13.33
CA TYR A 31 -1.24 14.74 -12.59
C TYR A 31 -0.74 15.80 -11.59
N PHE A 32 0.24 15.49 -10.77
CA PHE A 32 0.83 16.46 -9.84
C PHE A 32 1.49 17.64 -10.58
N LEU A 33 2.32 17.33 -11.55
CA LEU A 33 3.04 18.37 -12.32
C LEU A 33 2.10 19.31 -13.06
N SER A 34 1.00 18.80 -13.61
CA SER A 34 -0.02 19.63 -14.29
C SER A 34 -0.73 20.62 -13.37
N HIS A 35 -0.72 20.35 -12.05
CA HIS A 35 -1.28 21.26 -11.04
C HIS A 35 -0.21 22.13 -10.35
N GLY A 36 1.04 22.06 -10.81
CA GLY A 36 2.15 22.81 -10.24
C GLY A 36 2.63 22.30 -8.87
N GLU A 37 2.26 21.06 -8.51
CA GLU A 37 2.58 20.47 -7.23
C GLU A 37 3.77 19.50 -7.33
N PRO A 38 4.66 19.46 -6.32
CA PRO A 38 5.78 18.55 -6.32
C PRO A 38 5.33 17.11 -6.05
N VAL A 39 5.90 16.16 -6.79
CA VAL A 39 5.62 14.72 -6.60
C VAL A 39 6.29 14.16 -5.33
N GLY A 40 7.25 14.86 -4.76
CA GLY A 40 8.21 14.35 -3.79
C GLY A 40 8.03 14.78 -2.32
N GLU A 41 6.87 15.27 -1.88
CA GLU A 41 6.69 15.68 -0.48
C GLU A 41 6.56 14.52 0.54
N ASN A 42 6.34 13.31 0.09
CA ASN A 42 6.46 12.11 0.89
C ASN A 42 7.93 11.70 1.05
N PRO A 43 8.37 11.15 2.20
CA PRO A 43 7.64 10.79 3.41
C PRO A 43 7.25 11.99 4.31
N SER A 44 6.19 11.79 5.10
CA SER A 44 5.76 12.79 6.10
C SER A 44 6.80 12.95 7.22
N PRO A 45 6.79 14.07 7.98
CA PRO A 45 7.72 14.28 9.10
C PRO A 45 7.74 13.13 10.10
N GLY A 46 6.58 12.50 10.34
CA GLY A 46 6.48 11.35 11.24
C GLY A 46 7.16 10.08 10.71
N ASN A 47 7.15 9.86 9.41
CA ASN A 47 7.89 8.76 8.80
C ASN A 47 9.41 9.02 8.88
N LYS A 48 9.85 10.25 8.61
CA LYS A 48 11.26 10.65 8.71
C LYS A 48 11.80 10.46 10.13
N ALA A 49 11.05 10.90 11.13
CA ALA A 49 11.39 10.67 12.55
C ALA A 49 11.47 9.17 12.91
N GLY A 50 10.73 8.31 12.22
CA GLY A 50 10.76 6.86 12.38
C GLY A 50 11.82 6.14 11.53
N GLY A 51 12.67 6.87 10.82
CA GLY A 51 13.78 6.30 10.03
C GLY A 51 13.50 6.10 8.53
N ILE A 52 12.28 6.34 8.05
CA ILE A 52 11.95 6.33 6.63
C ILE A 52 12.23 7.73 6.08
N SER A 53 13.42 7.93 5.51
CA SER A 53 13.95 9.25 5.19
C SER A 53 13.74 9.68 3.73
N THR A 54 13.59 8.73 2.82
CA THR A 54 13.44 8.99 1.38
C THR A 54 12.13 8.43 0.82
N LEU A 55 11.74 8.95 -0.34
CA LEU A 55 10.59 8.46 -1.09
C LEU A 55 10.79 7.00 -1.53
N GLU A 56 12.01 6.68 -1.92
CA GLU A 56 12.42 5.33 -2.36
C GLU A 56 12.29 4.32 -1.22
N ASP A 57 12.76 4.63 -0.02
CA ASP A 57 12.62 3.77 1.16
C ASP A 57 11.15 3.46 1.46
N LYS A 58 10.30 4.49 1.41
CA LYS A 58 8.86 4.32 1.62
C LYS A 58 8.20 3.50 0.51
N ALA A 59 8.56 3.78 -0.74
CA ALA A 59 8.05 3.07 -1.90
C ALA A 59 8.47 1.60 -1.90
N LEU A 60 9.70 1.29 -1.49
CA LEU A 60 10.19 -0.08 -1.35
C LEU A 60 9.33 -0.88 -0.37
N GLY A 61 9.09 -0.35 0.82
CA GLY A 61 8.22 -1.00 1.83
C GLY A 61 6.81 -1.25 1.31
N CYS A 62 6.21 -0.26 0.63
CA CYS A 62 4.88 -0.41 0.01
C CYS A 62 4.87 -1.48 -1.09
N THR A 63 5.90 -1.55 -1.90
CA THR A 63 6.02 -2.50 -3.02
C THR A 63 6.22 -3.93 -2.50
N GLN A 64 6.98 -4.10 -1.42
CA GLN A 64 7.22 -5.40 -0.80
C GLN A 64 5.96 -6.05 -0.20
N LYS A 65 4.94 -5.26 0.17
CA LYS A 65 3.63 -5.80 0.63
C LYS A 65 2.92 -6.63 -0.44
N CYS A 66 3.26 -6.47 -1.70
CA CYS A 66 2.74 -7.29 -2.80
C CYS A 66 3.33 -8.72 -2.85
N GLY A 67 4.22 -9.08 -1.93
CA GLY A 67 4.88 -10.39 -1.92
C GLY A 67 5.68 -10.65 -3.19
N THR A 68 5.56 -11.85 -3.73
CA THR A 68 6.28 -12.31 -4.95
C THR A 68 5.37 -12.60 -6.14
N SER A 69 4.06 -12.33 -6.03
CA SER A 69 3.08 -12.61 -7.09
C SER A 69 3.33 -11.80 -8.35
N TYR A 70 2.98 -12.37 -9.50
CA TYR A 70 2.97 -11.64 -10.77
C TYR A 70 1.84 -10.61 -10.80
N VAL A 71 2.08 -9.49 -11.50
CA VAL A 71 1.04 -8.51 -11.83
C VAL A 71 0.16 -9.08 -12.92
N GLU A 72 -1.14 -9.23 -12.61
CA GLU A 72 -2.15 -9.81 -13.51
C GLU A 72 -3.10 -8.74 -14.07
N GLY A 73 -3.13 -7.54 -13.50
CA GLY A 73 -3.95 -6.45 -13.99
C GLY A 73 -3.51 -5.09 -13.48
N VAL A 74 -3.87 -4.06 -14.25
CA VAL A 74 -3.71 -2.66 -13.91
C VAL A 74 -5.08 -1.99 -14.07
N LEU A 75 -5.52 -1.28 -13.04
CA LEU A 75 -6.84 -0.68 -12.95
C LEU A 75 -6.73 0.84 -12.87
N PRO A 76 -7.31 1.58 -13.80
CA PRO A 76 -7.58 3.00 -13.64
C PRO A 76 -8.44 3.28 -12.40
N TYR A 77 -8.38 4.51 -11.89
CA TYR A 77 -9.21 4.94 -10.76
C TYR A 77 -10.71 4.77 -11.07
N GLY A 78 -11.43 4.11 -10.14
CA GLY A 78 -12.86 3.86 -10.26
C GLY A 78 -13.25 2.62 -11.06
N GLU A 79 -12.32 1.93 -11.70
CA GLU A 79 -12.63 0.67 -12.39
C GLU A 79 -12.81 -0.52 -11.45
N ARG A 80 -13.62 -1.48 -11.89
CA ARG A 80 -13.88 -2.72 -11.15
C ARG A 80 -12.87 -3.80 -11.50
N LEU A 81 -12.53 -4.60 -10.49
CA LEU A 81 -11.66 -5.76 -10.63
C LEU A 81 -12.25 -6.78 -11.62
N LYS A 82 -11.45 -7.23 -12.58
CA LYS A 82 -11.85 -8.15 -13.65
C LYS A 82 -11.10 -9.47 -13.63
N VAL A 83 -9.87 -9.46 -13.12
CA VAL A 83 -8.98 -10.64 -13.12
C VAL A 83 -8.54 -10.97 -11.69
N LYS A 84 -8.34 -12.27 -11.43
CA LYS A 84 -7.81 -12.75 -10.15
C LYS A 84 -6.29 -12.55 -10.09
N GLY A 85 -5.75 -12.44 -8.89
CA GLY A 85 -4.32 -12.26 -8.65
C GLY A 85 -3.97 -10.84 -8.22
N LEU A 86 -2.69 -10.48 -8.27
CA LEU A 86 -2.21 -9.15 -7.92
C LEU A 86 -2.62 -8.15 -9.01
N ASN A 87 -3.41 -7.16 -8.62
CA ASN A 87 -3.80 -6.05 -9.47
C ASN A 87 -3.27 -4.74 -8.87
N LEU A 88 -2.82 -3.83 -9.73
CA LEU A 88 -2.41 -2.49 -9.35
C LEU A 88 -3.57 -1.53 -9.63
N LEU A 89 -3.97 -0.78 -8.61
CA LEU A 89 -5.06 0.18 -8.71
C LEU A 89 -4.52 1.61 -8.62
N SER A 90 -4.89 2.47 -9.58
CA SER A 90 -4.68 3.91 -9.46
C SER A 90 -5.59 4.48 -8.38
N ALA A 91 -5.01 5.10 -7.36
CA ALA A 91 -5.77 5.76 -6.31
C ALA A 91 -4.91 6.85 -5.63
N PRO A 92 -5.54 7.90 -5.06
CA PRO A 92 -4.82 8.86 -4.22
C PRO A 92 -4.18 8.20 -3.01
N GLY A 93 -3.07 8.80 -2.52
CA GLY A 93 -2.31 8.25 -1.39
C GLY A 93 -2.93 8.49 0.00
N ASN A 94 -4.03 9.24 0.11
CA ASN A 94 -4.74 9.41 1.39
C ASN A 94 -5.39 8.10 1.83
N ASP A 95 -5.17 7.68 3.07
CA ASP A 95 -5.58 6.38 3.59
C ASP A 95 -7.07 6.09 3.39
N LEU A 96 -7.94 7.04 3.74
CA LEU A 96 -9.39 6.88 3.61
C LEU A 96 -9.82 6.79 2.14
N VAL A 97 -9.27 7.66 1.29
CA VAL A 97 -9.63 7.69 -0.15
C VAL A 97 -9.10 6.45 -0.84
N ALA A 98 -7.87 6.02 -0.55
CA ALA A 98 -7.30 4.79 -1.11
C ALA A 98 -8.10 3.54 -0.70
N ALA A 99 -8.49 3.44 0.57
CA ALA A 99 -9.31 2.33 1.06
C ALA A 99 -10.72 2.34 0.45
N THR A 100 -11.31 3.52 0.23
CA THR A 100 -12.58 3.68 -0.49
C THR A 100 -12.45 3.25 -1.95
N ALA A 101 -11.34 3.61 -2.62
CA ALA A 101 -11.07 3.17 -3.99
C ALA A 101 -10.95 1.64 -4.09
N LEU A 102 -10.29 1.00 -3.11
CA LEU A 102 -10.22 -0.46 -3.02
C LEU A 102 -11.61 -1.09 -2.88
N ALA A 103 -12.45 -0.56 -2.00
CA ALA A 103 -13.82 -1.04 -1.85
C ALA A 103 -14.64 -0.85 -3.13
N SER A 104 -14.54 0.30 -3.80
CA SER A 104 -15.28 0.60 -5.04
C SER A 104 -14.83 -0.28 -6.22
N CYS A 105 -13.56 -0.68 -6.29
CA CYS A 105 -13.09 -1.59 -7.33
C CYS A 105 -13.54 -3.04 -7.13
N GLY A 106 -14.08 -3.38 -5.95
CA GLY A 106 -14.64 -4.69 -5.66
C GLY A 106 -13.91 -5.49 -4.58
N CYS A 107 -12.95 -4.90 -3.88
CA CYS A 107 -12.36 -5.53 -2.71
C CYS A 107 -13.41 -5.64 -1.60
N HIS A 108 -13.57 -6.82 -1.03
CA HIS A 108 -14.51 -7.09 0.06
C HIS A 108 -13.88 -7.02 1.45
N MET A 109 -12.56 -6.79 1.52
CA MET A 109 -11.79 -6.59 2.74
C MET A 109 -10.59 -5.69 2.45
N VAL A 110 -10.22 -4.85 3.42
CA VAL A 110 -8.99 -4.05 3.38
C VAL A 110 -8.06 -4.50 4.50
N LEU A 111 -6.81 -4.81 4.16
CA LEU A 111 -5.73 -5.04 5.13
C LEU A 111 -4.91 -3.75 5.24
N PHE A 112 -5.05 -3.07 6.37
CA PHE A 112 -4.41 -1.77 6.60
C PHE A 112 -3.24 -1.90 7.56
N THR A 113 -2.03 -1.75 7.04
CA THR A 113 -0.81 -1.79 7.86
C THR A 113 -0.42 -0.39 8.33
N THR A 114 -0.12 -0.24 9.61
CA THR A 114 0.21 1.07 10.19
C THR A 114 1.26 0.97 11.31
N GLY A 115 2.14 1.98 11.36
CA GLY A 115 3.14 2.11 12.43
C GLY A 115 2.72 3.07 13.54
N ARG A 116 1.71 3.94 13.29
CA ARG A 116 1.24 4.96 14.27
C ARG A 116 -0.23 4.84 14.62
N GLY A 117 -1.00 4.13 13.80
CA GLY A 117 -2.44 3.99 13.92
C GLY A 117 -3.21 5.18 13.30
N THR A 118 -4.28 4.87 12.59
CA THR A 118 -5.20 5.85 12.02
C THR A 118 -6.63 5.45 12.40
N PRO A 119 -7.41 6.34 13.04
CA PRO A 119 -8.77 6.03 13.51
C PRO A 119 -9.78 6.21 12.38
N PHE A 120 -9.82 5.27 11.43
CA PHE A 120 -10.85 5.27 10.40
C PHE A 120 -11.39 3.85 10.16
N GLY A 121 -12.56 3.79 9.57
CA GLY A 121 -13.17 2.59 9.00
C GLY A 121 -13.50 2.83 7.53
N THR A 122 -13.82 1.76 6.81
CA THR A 122 -14.23 1.82 5.41
C THR A 122 -15.60 1.16 5.22
N TYR A 123 -16.10 1.18 3.99
CA TYR A 123 -17.37 0.55 3.62
C TYR A 123 -17.30 -0.98 3.58
N VAL A 124 -16.13 -1.56 3.75
CA VAL A 124 -15.88 -3.00 3.82
C VAL A 124 -15.09 -3.34 5.07
N PRO A 125 -15.11 -4.59 5.56
CA PRO A 125 -14.29 -4.99 6.69
C PRO A 125 -12.83 -4.57 6.53
N THR A 126 -12.28 -3.92 7.55
CA THR A 126 -10.92 -3.40 7.52
C THR A 126 -10.16 -3.96 8.71
N MET A 127 -9.18 -4.82 8.46
CA MET A 127 -8.27 -5.32 9.49
C MET A 127 -7.09 -4.36 9.65
N LYS A 128 -6.93 -3.79 10.84
CA LYS A 128 -5.81 -2.90 11.16
C LYS A 128 -4.65 -3.69 11.76
N ILE A 129 -3.55 -3.72 11.02
CA ILE A 129 -2.35 -4.49 11.35
C ILE A 129 -1.28 -3.53 11.86
N SER A 130 -0.89 -3.67 13.11
CA SER A 130 0.24 -2.93 13.67
C SER A 130 1.57 -3.51 13.19
N THR A 131 2.49 -2.64 12.78
CA THR A 131 3.86 -3.02 12.41
C THR A 131 4.84 -3.05 13.59
N ASN A 132 4.37 -2.70 14.81
CA ASN A 132 5.16 -2.75 16.03
C ASN A 132 4.27 -2.99 17.27
N SER A 133 4.81 -3.71 18.25
CA SER A 133 4.08 -4.07 19.47
C SER A 133 3.78 -2.87 20.37
N THR A 134 4.56 -1.80 20.30
CA THR A 134 4.31 -0.57 21.07
C THR A 134 2.99 0.07 20.67
N LEU A 135 2.70 0.16 19.37
CA LEU A 135 1.43 0.66 18.88
C LEU A 135 0.25 -0.22 19.31
N ALA A 136 0.38 -1.54 19.14
CA ALA A 136 -0.66 -2.49 19.52
C ALA A 136 -0.99 -2.39 21.02
N LYS A 137 0.02 -2.27 21.87
CA LYS A 137 -0.12 -2.11 23.33
C LYS A 137 -0.77 -0.78 23.71
N ASN A 138 -0.38 0.32 23.04
CA ASN A 138 -0.86 1.66 23.40
C ASN A 138 -2.24 1.96 22.85
N LYS A 139 -2.68 1.28 21.78
CA LYS A 139 -3.96 1.52 21.11
C LYS A 139 -4.72 0.21 20.83
N PRO A 140 -5.02 -0.59 21.86
CA PRO A 140 -5.61 -1.92 21.68
C PRO A 140 -7.00 -1.87 21.04
N GLY A 141 -7.76 -0.77 21.19
CA GLY A 141 -9.06 -0.58 20.54
C GLY A 141 -8.98 -0.13 19.07
N TRP A 142 -7.77 0.07 18.53
CA TRP A 142 -7.57 0.52 17.14
C TRP A 142 -6.88 -0.53 16.28
N ILE A 143 -6.28 -1.54 16.89
CA ILE A 143 -5.46 -2.54 16.23
C ILE A 143 -6.11 -3.92 16.40
N ASP A 144 -6.32 -4.59 15.28
CA ASP A 144 -6.91 -5.93 15.24
C ASP A 144 -5.84 -7.03 15.28
N PHE A 145 -4.63 -6.74 14.73
CA PHE A 145 -3.56 -7.72 14.63
C PHE A 145 -2.19 -7.08 14.88
N ASN A 146 -1.38 -7.68 15.76
CA ASN A 146 -0.02 -7.21 16.04
C ASN A 146 1.03 -8.01 15.26
N ALA A 147 1.45 -7.51 14.10
CA ALA A 147 2.57 -8.09 13.35
C ALA A 147 3.95 -7.69 13.89
N GLY A 148 4.02 -6.77 14.87
CA GLY A 148 5.28 -6.35 15.49
C GLY A 148 6.03 -7.49 16.18
N VAL A 149 5.32 -8.50 16.68
CA VAL A 149 5.92 -9.68 17.34
C VAL A 149 6.82 -10.49 16.40
N ILE A 150 6.56 -10.46 15.09
CA ILE A 150 7.42 -11.11 14.07
C ILE A 150 8.82 -10.47 14.07
N VAL A 151 8.89 -9.15 14.23
CA VAL A 151 10.16 -8.41 14.34
C VAL A 151 10.86 -8.70 15.66
N GLU A 152 10.11 -9.11 16.68
CA GLU A 152 10.58 -9.53 18.01
C GLU A 152 10.97 -11.02 18.06
N ASN A 153 11.13 -11.67 16.88
CA ASN A 153 11.53 -13.06 16.68
C ASN A 153 10.45 -14.12 17.03
N GLU A 154 9.19 -13.77 17.06
CA GLU A 154 8.14 -14.79 17.09
C GLU A 154 7.98 -15.42 15.69
N PRO A 155 7.91 -16.77 15.59
CA PRO A 155 7.67 -17.44 14.30
C PRO A 155 6.37 -16.99 13.66
N MET A 156 6.41 -16.75 12.34
CA MET A 156 5.24 -16.26 11.59
C MET A 156 4.04 -17.23 11.69
N GLU A 157 4.30 -18.53 11.67
CA GLU A 157 3.27 -19.57 11.80
C GLU A 157 2.50 -19.41 13.12
N LYS A 158 3.20 -19.18 14.21
CA LYS A 158 2.59 -19.00 15.54
C LYS A 158 1.83 -17.67 15.67
N THR A 159 2.31 -16.63 14.97
CA THR A 159 1.66 -15.31 14.98
C THR A 159 0.32 -15.32 14.24
N CYS A 160 0.15 -16.23 13.27
CA CYS A 160 -1.04 -16.33 12.43
C CYS A 160 -2.08 -17.35 12.94
N GLU A 161 -1.81 -18.07 14.02
CA GLU A 161 -2.77 -18.94 14.73
C GLU A 161 -3.68 -18.12 15.66
#